data_cbda7e1e854383954d28fa98b9406aa4
#
_entry.id   cbda7e1e854383954d28fa98b9406aa4
#
_cell.length_a   1.000
_cell.length_b   1.000
_cell.length_c   1.000
_cell.angle_alpha   90.00
_cell.angle_beta   90.00
_cell.angle_gamma   90.00
#
_symmetry.space_group_name_H-M   'P 1'
#
loop_
_entity.id
_entity.type
_entity.pdbx_description
1 polymer ?
#
loop_
_entity_poly.entity_id
_entity_poly.type
_entity_poly.pdbx_seq_one_letter_code
_entity_poly.pdbx_strand_id
1 'polypeptide(L)'
;MREPHSKLRAAGALALAALMAAFAGIAGAADRYWPPIVDPATGQYTPGRWVWADLVTSDVAAAADFYGKVFGWTFETYGGDDDRETYTLALANGLPIGGMVFDQRAMKGEVPSARWIGLVSVTDPQAVTQAVTKSGGTIIYAPKMLGERGETAVFKDPEGTLFGVVRSKNGDPADYVGDMNEWVWLDLWTADVAKATQFYQAVVGYEVLPLEQEGPRSGAHLVSGGYVRAGVMQKHDERSSSVWLPYIRVVDAKKTAEAARAAGGKVVFEPAQLNRSIVAIIADPTGAPVGIAQLPAQEAQP
;
A
#
# COMPACT_ATOMS: atom_id res chain seq x y z
N MET A 1 48.20 9.72 -22.81
CA MET A 1 46.74 9.93 -22.78
C MET A 1 46.09 8.58 -22.52
N ARG A 2 45.61 8.30 -21.31
CA ARG A 2 44.89 7.07 -20.94
C ARG A 2 43.52 7.48 -20.43
N GLU A 3 42.53 6.81 -20.94
CA GLU A 3 41.10 7.12 -20.86
C GLU A 3 40.49 7.03 -19.43
N PRO A 4 39.48 7.86 -19.09
CA PRO A 4 38.76 7.81 -17.83
C PRO A 4 37.37 7.16 -17.93
N HIS A 5 37.19 6.06 -18.69
CA HIS A 5 35.86 5.46 -18.91
C HIS A 5 35.53 4.24 -18.02
N SER A 6 36.47 3.80 -17.15
CA SER A 6 36.22 2.58 -16.32
C SER A 6 35.55 2.83 -14.97
N LYS A 7 35.51 4.06 -14.48
CA LYS A 7 34.96 4.35 -13.12
C LYS A 7 33.44 4.59 -13.09
N LEU A 8 32.80 4.96 -14.21
CA LEU A 8 31.35 5.16 -14.25
C LEU A 8 30.55 3.84 -14.32
N ARG A 9 31.13 2.76 -14.86
CA ARG A 9 30.44 1.46 -14.93
C ARG A 9 30.41 0.72 -13.59
N ALA A 10 31.37 0.94 -12.71
CA ALA A 10 31.41 0.31 -11.40
C ALA A 10 30.42 0.92 -10.40
N ALA A 11 30.12 2.22 -10.49
CA ALA A 11 29.17 2.88 -9.62
C ALA A 11 27.71 2.48 -9.92
N GLY A 12 27.36 2.23 -11.21
CA GLY A 12 26.04 1.77 -11.61
C GLY A 12 25.75 0.33 -11.19
N ALA A 13 26.75 -0.56 -11.22
CA ALA A 13 26.59 -1.95 -10.81
C ALA A 13 26.48 -2.11 -9.28
N LEU A 14 27.15 -1.27 -8.50
CA LEU A 14 27.06 -1.26 -7.04
C LEU A 14 25.71 -0.69 -6.54
N ALA A 15 25.16 0.29 -7.23
CA ALA A 15 23.80 0.82 -6.92
C ALA A 15 22.70 -0.20 -7.24
N LEU A 16 22.84 -0.98 -8.33
CA LEU A 16 21.90 -2.03 -8.69
C LEU A 16 21.97 -3.23 -7.72
N ALA A 17 23.18 -3.60 -7.26
CA ALA A 17 23.38 -4.67 -6.28
C ALA A 17 22.88 -4.27 -4.88
N ALA A 18 23.00 -3.01 -4.48
CA ALA A 18 22.43 -2.51 -3.23
C ALA A 18 20.90 -2.45 -3.28
N LEU A 19 20.31 -2.19 -4.46
CA LEU A 19 18.85 -2.21 -4.65
C LEU A 19 18.27 -3.64 -4.61
N MET A 20 19.03 -4.63 -5.10
CA MET A 20 18.64 -6.06 -5.03
C MET A 20 18.77 -6.64 -3.62
N ALA A 21 19.71 -6.16 -2.81
CA ALA A 21 19.81 -6.48 -1.38
C ALA A 21 18.63 -5.90 -0.57
N ALA A 22 17.87 -4.99 -1.17
CA ALA A 22 16.78 -4.27 -0.54
C ALA A 22 15.57 -5.14 -0.19
N PHE A 23 15.31 -6.20 -0.95
CA PHE A 23 14.33 -7.25 -0.62
C PHE A 23 15.01 -8.57 -0.24
N ALA A 24 16.34 -8.64 -0.24
CA ALA A 24 17.06 -9.75 0.39
C ALA A 24 16.83 -9.79 1.92
N GLY A 25 16.42 -8.68 2.57
CA GLY A 25 15.87 -8.70 3.92
C GLY A 25 14.49 -9.39 4.00
N ILE A 26 13.72 -9.41 2.90
CA ILE A 26 12.56 -10.29 2.70
C ILE A 26 13.02 -11.65 2.13
N ALA A 27 14.28 -11.84 1.73
CA ALA A 27 14.82 -13.12 1.25
C ALA A 27 15.04 -14.18 2.36
N GLY A 28 14.99 -13.79 3.65
CA GLY A 28 14.64 -14.68 4.74
C GLY A 28 13.17 -15.12 4.72
N ALA A 29 12.37 -14.57 3.80
CA ALA A 29 10.95 -14.82 3.61
C ALA A 29 10.61 -16.24 3.12
N ALA A 30 11.58 -17.08 2.77
CA ALA A 30 11.30 -18.46 2.35
C ALA A 30 10.73 -19.29 3.51
N ASP A 31 11.06 -18.95 4.75
CA ASP A 31 10.65 -19.67 5.96
C ASP A 31 9.57 -18.93 6.79
N ARG A 32 9.24 -17.68 6.41
CA ARG A 32 8.17 -16.92 7.09
C ARG A 32 6.81 -17.50 6.73
N TYR A 33 5.97 -17.68 7.74
CA TYR A 33 4.56 -18.01 7.51
C TYR A 33 3.84 -16.79 6.92
N TRP A 34 3.22 -16.97 5.76
CA TRP A 34 2.37 -15.98 5.12
C TRP A 34 0.94 -16.47 5.14
N PRO A 35 0.06 -15.89 5.96
CA PRO A 35 -1.33 -16.32 6.06
C PRO A 35 -2.07 -16.09 4.75
N PRO A 36 -3.17 -16.83 4.50
CA PRO A 36 -4.04 -16.55 3.38
C PRO A 36 -4.66 -15.15 3.52
N ILE A 37 -5.00 -14.54 2.37
CA ILE A 37 -5.72 -13.24 2.36
C ILE A 37 -7.13 -13.40 2.90
N VAL A 38 -7.74 -14.55 2.67
CA VAL A 38 -9.08 -14.88 3.14
C VAL A 38 -9.15 -16.32 3.61
N ASP A 39 -9.84 -16.53 4.74
CA ASP A 39 -10.18 -17.82 5.30
C ASP A 39 -11.57 -17.73 5.95
N PRO A 40 -12.54 -18.58 5.59
CA PRO A 40 -12.48 -19.69 4.63
C PRO A 40 -12.29 -19.22 3.17
N ALA A 41 -11.77 -20.12 2.33
CA ALA A 41 -11.53 -19.84 0.92
C ALA A 41 -12.81 -19.41 0.18
N THR A 42 -12.77 -18.30 -0.55
CA THR A 42 -13.86 -17.82 -1.38
C THR A 42 -13.84 -18.43 -2.77
N GLY A 43 -12.66 -18.78 -3.29
CA GLY A 43 -12.48 -19.21 -4.67
C GLY A 43 -12.84 -18.16 -5.72
N GLN A 44 -13.20 -16.94 -5.29
CA GLN A 44 -13.58 -15.83 -6.15
C GLN A 44 -12.41 -14.88 -6.32
N TYR A 45 -12.34 -14.24 -7.48
CA TYR A 45 -11.27 -13.31 -7.80
C TYR A 45 -11.83 -12.06 -8.44
N THR A 46 -11.32 -10.92 -8.01
CA THR A 46 -11.74 -9.59 -8.47
C THR A 46 -10.52 -8.80 -8.96
N PRO A 47 -9.98 -9.12 -10.16
CA PRO A 47 -8.80 -8.44 -10.69
C PRO A 47 -8.99 -6.93 -10.75
N GLY A 48 -7.93 -6.18 -10.37
CA GLY A 48 -7.95 -4.74 -10.25
C GLY A 48 -8.43 -4.22 -8.89
N ARG A 49 -8.95 -5.08 -8.03
CA ARG A 49 -9.32 -4.69 -6.67
C ARG A 49 -8.09 -4.75 -5.74
N TRP A 50 -7.95 -3.75 -4.88
CA TRP A 50 -7.03 -3.81 -3.74
C TRP A 50 -7.61 -4.75 -2.68
N VAL A 51 -6.88 -5.82 -2.35
CA VAL A 51 -7.38 -6.92 -1.52
C VAL A 51 -6.60 -7.12 -0.23
N TRP A 52 -5.44 -6.48 -0.09
CA TRP A 52 -4.58 -6.61 1.07
C TRP A 52 -3.63 -5.43 1.21
N ALA A 53 -3.09 -5.22 2.42
CA ALA A 53 -2.01 -4.29 2.67
C ALA A 53 -0.98 -4.87 3.63
N ASP A 54 0.30 -4.68 3.35
CA ASP A 54 1.38 -4.98 4.28
C ASP A 54 2.09 -3.68 4.71
N LEU A 55 2.16 -3.43 6.02
CA LEU A 55 3.01 -2.40 6.59
C LEU A 55 4.45 -2.90 6.65
N VAL A 56 5.33 -2.24 5.94
CA VAL A 56 6.76 -2.43 6.06
C VAL A 56 7.29 -1.37 7.01
N THR A 57 7.85 -1.78 8.17
CA THR A 57 8.20 -0.87 9.26
C THR A 57 9.51 -1.23 9.94
N SER A 58 10.14 -0.25 10.61
CA SER A 58 11.32 -0.45 11.45
C SER A 58 10.98 -0.91 12.87
N ASP A 59 9.70 -0.86 13.27
CA ASP A 59 9.24 -1.23 14.61
C ASP A 59 7.78 -1.70 14.55
N VAL A 60 7.61 -3.03 14.45
CA VAL A 60 6.29 -3.67 14.39
C VAL A 60 5.52 -3.48 15.69
N ALA A 61 6.20 -3.52 16.84
CA ALA A 61 5.55 -3.40 18.15
C ALA A 61 4.97 -1.99 18.35
N ALA A 62 5.74 -0.94 18.03
CA ALA A 62 5.27 0.44 18.10
C ALA A 62 4.11 0.70 17.13
N ALA A 63 4.17 0.15 15.92
CA ALA A 63 3.08 0.26 14.95
C ALA A 63 1.81 -0.46 15.46
N ALA A 64 1.93 -1.70 15.94
CA ALA A 64 0.80 -2.46 16.47
C ALA A 64 0.14 -1.76 17.67
N ASP A 65 0.93 -1.23 18.61
CA ASP A 65 0.42 -0.45 19.75
C ASP A 65 -0.36 0.79 19.27
N PHE A 66 0.17 1.49 18.27
CA PHE A 66 -0.49 2.67 17.68
C PHE A 66 -1.82 2.32 17.03
N TYR A 67 -1.85 1.36 16.08
CA TYR A 67 -3.07 0.99 15.37
C TYR A 67 -4.10 0.35 16.32
N GLY A 68 -3.65 -0.37 17.35
CA GLY A 68 -4.52 -0.89 18.40
C GLY A 68 -5.19 0.23 19.21
N LYS A 69 -4.45 1.25 19.63
CA LYS A 69 -4.98 2.39 20.41
C LYS A 69 -5.90 3.29 19.58
N VAL A 70 -5.57 3.52 18.31
CA VAL A 70 -6.29 4.49 17.46
C VAL A 70 -7.53 3.88 16.82
N PHE A 71 -7.45 2.62 16.38
CA PHE A 71 -8.51 1.97 15.61
C PHE A 71 -9.11 0.74 16.28
N GLY A 72 -8.58 0.30 17.43
CA GLY A 72 -9.03 -0.92 18.09
C GLY A 72 -8.65 -2.21 17.35
N TRP A 73 -7.62 -2.17 16.49
CA TRP A 73 -7.14 -3.36 15.81
C TRP A 73 -6.51 -4.34 16.81
N THR A 74 -6.63 -5.62 16.50
CA THR A 74 -5.96 -6.69 17.21
C THR A 74 -4.93 -7.36 16.31
N PHE A 75 -3.98 -8.08 16.91
CA PHE A 75 -2.84 -8.60 16.17
C PHE A 75 -2.55 -10.04 16.56
N GLU A 76 -2.17 -10.84 15.56
CA GLU A 76 -1.70 -12.22 15.72
C GLU A 76 -0.32 -12.34 15.07
N THR A 77 0.67 -12.86 15.79
CA THR A 77 2.04 -12.99 15.27
C THR A 77 2.32 -14.45 14.91
N TYR A 78 2.84 -14.65 13.71
CA TYR A 78 3.23 -15.94 13.15
C TYR A 78 4.72 -15.94 12.86
N GLY A 79 5.39 -17.06 13.07
CA GLY A 79 6.82 -17.26 12.80
C GLY A 79 7.64 -17.51 14.05
N GLY A 80 8.97 -17.32 13.94
CA GLY A 80 9.94 -17.58 14.99
C GLY A 80 10.10 -16.42 15.99
N ASP A 81 11.16 -16.51 16.82
CA ASP A 81 11.49 -15.49 17.82
C ASP A 81 12.23 -14.26 17.23
N ASP A 82 12.63 -14.31 15.97
CA ASP A 82 13.30 -13.21 15.26
C ASP A 82 12.30 -12.38 14.47
N ASP A 83 12.22 -11.07 14.73
CA ASP A 83 11.33 -10.14 14.03
C ASP A 83 11.46 -10.22 12.50
N ARG A 84 12.64 -10.60 11.99
CA ARG A 84 12.87 -10.80 10.55
C ARG A 84 12.14 -12.01 9.97
N GLU A 85 11.75 -12.97 10.79
CA GLU A 85 11.05 -14.20 10.43
C GLU A 85 9.58 -14.15 10.78
N THR A 86 9.15 -13.14 11.54
CA THR A 86 7.76 -12.98 11.98
C THR A 86 6.90 -12.23 10.96
N TYR A 87 5.63 -12.56 10.95
CA TYR A 87 4.56 -11.84 10.29
C TYR A 87 3.46 -11.53 11.29
N THR A 88 3.13 -10.27 11.47
CA THR A 88 2.06 -9.84 12.37
C THR A 88 0.81 -9.52 11.56
N LEU A 89 -0.21 -10.37 11.67
CA LEU A 89 -1.51 -10.19 11.06
C LEU A 89 -2.29 -9.11 11.81
N ALA A 90 -2.87 -8.17 11.10
CA ALA A 90 -3.75 -7.13 11.64
C ALA A 90 -5.21 -7.49 11.38
N LEU A 91 -6.04 -7.42 12.42
CA LEU A 91 -7.45 -7.69 12.36
C LEU A 91 -8.25 -6.44 12.79
N ALA A 92 -9.25 -6.08 12.01
CA ALA A 92 -10.28 -5.12 12.39
C ALA A 92 -11.61 -5.86 12.54
N ASN A 93 -12.34 -5.61 13.61
CA ASN A 93 -13.61 -6.30 13.90
C ASN A 93 -13.51 -7.85 13.86
N GLY A 94 -12.32 -8.39 14.15
CA GLY A 94 -12.04 -9.83 14.08
C GLY A 94 -11.78 -10.38 12.67
N LEU A 95 -11.76 -9.52 11.64
CA LEU A 95 -11.47 -9.92 10.26
C LEU A 95 -10.05 -9.49 9.86
N PRO A 96 -9.26 -10.37 9.21
CA PRO A 96 -7.95 -10.01 8.68
C PRO A 96 -8.06 -8.91 7.63
N ILE A 97 -7.29 -7.83 7.80
CA ILE A 97 -7.30 -6.68 6.90
C ILE A 97 -5.93 -6.34 6.33
N GLY A 98 -4.87 -6.91 6.87
CA GLY A 98 -3.51 -6.61 6.47
C GLY A 98 -2.50 -7.27 7.39
N GLY A 99 -1.25 -6.89 7.26
CA GLY A 99 -0.22 -7.36 8.15
C GLY A 99 0.95 -6.41 8.27
N MET A 100 1.93 -6.79 9.09
CA MET A 100 3.10 -5.99 9.36
C MET A 100 4.35 -6.85 9.26
N VAL A 101 5.39 -6.29 8.64
CA VAL A 101 6.70 -6.93 8.51
C VAL A 101 7.82 -5.97 8.90
N PHE A 102 8.80 -6.49 9.64
CA PHE A 102 9.99 -5.73 10.00
C PHE A 102 10.92 -5.54 8.80
N ASP A 103 11.43 -4.33 8.60
CA ASP A 103 12.47 -4.00 7.62
C ASP A 103 13.66 -3.31 8.31
N GLN A 104 14.75 -4.03 8.49
CA GLN A 104 15.98 -3.53 9.10
C GLN A 104 16.55 -2.29 8.38
N ARG A 105 16.29 -2.11 7.10
CA ARG A 105 16.80 -0.97 6.33
C ARG A 105 16.04 0.31 6.63
N ALA A 106 14.73 0.20 6.95
CA ALA A 106 13.97 1.33 7.46
C ALA A 106 14.58 1.83 8.79
N MET A 107 15.02 0.89 9.65
CA MET A 107 15.73 1.22 10.90
C MET A 107 17.06 1.91 10.66
N LYS A 108 17.80 1.56 9.59
CA LYS A 108 19.09 2.18 9.23
C LYS A 108 18.97 3.47 8.41
N GLY A 109 17.76 3.88 8.06
CA GLY A 109 17.54 5.01 7.15
C GLY A 109 17.98 4.77 5.70
N GLU A 110 18.20 3.51 5.31
CA GLU A 110 18.62 3.13 3.95
C GLU A 110 17.47 3.15 2.94
N VAL A 111 16.23 3.16 3.43
CA VAL A 111 14.99 3.30 2.65
C VAL A 111 14.10 4.37 3.28
N PRO A 112 13.19 4.98 2.52
CA PRO A 112 12.19 5.88 3.08
C PRO A 112 11.45 5.18 4.23
N SER A 113 10.99 5.98 5.19
CA SER A 113 10.23 5.57 6.36
C SER A 113 9.15 4.51 6.08
N ALA A 114 8.67 3.86 7.13
CA ALA A 114 7.61 2.86 7.10
C ALA A 114 6.43 3.24 6.19
N ARG A 115 5.81 2.26 5.56
CA ARG A 115 4.70 2.49 4.63
C ARG A 115 3.82 1.27 4.47
N TRP A 116 2.55 1.50 4.22
CA TRP A 116 1.62 0.50 3.74
C TRP A 116 1.82 0.24 2.25
N ILE A 117 1.99 -1.02 1.87
CA ILE A 117 2.06 -1.49 0.48
C ILE A 117 0.78 -2.27 0.18
N GLY A 118 -0.07 -1.69 -0.65
CA GLY A 118 -1.28 -2.36 -1.10
C GLY A 118 -1.01 -3.46 -2.11
N LEU A 119 -1.75 -4.55 -2.02
CA LEU A 119 -1.72 -5.65 -2.99
C LEU A 119 -3.00 -5.63 -3.82
N VAL A 120 -2.84 -5.47 -5.12
CA VAL A 120 -3.94 -5.52 -6.09
C VAL A 120 -4.10 -6.96 -6.58
N SER A 121 -5.32 -7.48 -6.57
CA SER A 121 -5.66 -8.77 -7.17
C SER A 121 -5.42 -8.74 -8.67
N VAL A 122 -4.71 -9.74 -9.18
CA VAL A 122 -4.45 -9.92 -10.61
C VAL A 122 -4.60 -11.40 -11.00
N THR A 123 -4.83 -11.65 -12.28
CA THR A 123 -4.94 -13.03 -12.79
C THR A 123 -3.57 -13.69 -12.96
N ASP A 124 -2.54 -12.91 -13.30
CA ASP A 124 -1.20 -13.41 -13.63
C ASP A 124 -0.13 -12.38 -13.22
N PRO A 125 0.55 -12.56 -12.07
CA PRO A 125 1.65 -11.70 -11.63
C PRO A 125 2.84 -11.66 -12.60
N GLN A 126 3.07 -12.73 -13.39
CA GLN A 126 4.15 -12.78 -14.37
C GLN A 126 3.83 -11.84 -15.56
N ALA A 127 2.60 -11.86 -16.06
CA ALA A 127 2.15 -10.94 -17.11
C ALA A 127 2.25 -9.47 -16.66
N VAL A 128 1.87 -9.19 -15.39
CA VAL A 128 2.03 -7.87 -14.79
C VAL A 128 3.50 -7.46 -14.75
N THR A 129 4.42 -8.35 -14.40
CA THR A 129 5.87 -8.08 -14.37
C THR A 129 6.40 -7.64 -15.74
N GLN A 130 5.94 -8.29 -16.80
CA GLN A 130 6.31 -7.91 -18.17
C GLN A 130 5.75 -6.53 -18.53
N ALA A 131 4.49 -6.26 -18.19
CA ALA A 131 3.84 -4.97 -18.43
C ALA A 131 4.52 -3.83 -17.67
N VAL A 132 4.88 -4.03 -16.39
CA VAL A 132 5.64 -3.07 -15.57
C VAL A 132 6.95 -2.70 -16.23
N THR A 133 7.74 -3.69 -16.64
CA THR A 133 9.04 -3.45 -17.30
C THR A 133 8.87 -2.68 -18.61
N LYS A 134 7.88 -3.07 -19.42
CA LYS A 134 7.58 -2.41 -20.71
C LYS A 134 7.11 -0.97 -20.51
N SER A 135 6.43 -0.68 -19.40
CA SER A 135 5.87 0.65 -19.10
C SER A 135 6.80 1.55 -18.27
N GLY A 136 8.08 1.16 -18.10
CA GLY A 136 9.09 1.97 -17.41
C GLY A 136 9.08 1.85 -15.88
N GLY A 137 8.35 0.92 -15.33
CA GLY A 137 8.40 0.58 -13.90
C GLY A 137 9.61 -0.32 -13.55
N THR A 138 9.78 -0.60 -12.27
CA THR A 138 10.90 -1.38 -11.74
C THR A 138 10.39 -2.55 -10.90
N ILE A 139 10.97 -3.73 -11.11
CA ILE A 139 10.69 -4.91 -10.28
C ILE A 139 11.47 -4.78 -8.98
N ILE A 140 10.77 -4.82 -7.85
CA ILE A 140 11.36 -4.81 -6.51
C ILE A 140 11.40 -6.21 -5.93
N TYR A 141 10.31 -6.94 -6.09
CA TYR A 141 10.18 -8.35 -5.73
C TYR A 141 9.50 -9.08 -6.88
N ALA A 142 10.24 -9.98 -7.51
CA ALA A 142 9.71 -10.77 -8.61
C ALA A 142 8.60 -11.72 -8.14
N PRO A 143 7.66 -12.12 -9.01
CA PRO A 143 6.58 -13.01 -8.64
C PRO A 143 7.09 -14.28 -7.96
N LYS A 144 6.58 -14.57 -6.78
CA LYS A 144 6.92 -15.74 -5.97
C LYS A 144 5.73 -16.18 -5.14
N MET A 145 5.58 -17.49 -4.99
CA MET A 145 4.62 -18.06 -4.02
C MET A 145 5.06 -17.72 -2.60
N LEU A 146 4.18 -17.07 -1.85
CA LEU A 146 4.35 -16.74 -0.44
C LEU A 146 3.38 -17.57 0.41
N GLY A 147 3.79 -18.79 0.78
CA GLY A 147 3.04 -19.68 1.67
C GLY A 147 1.58 -19.84 1.26
N GLU A 148 0.67 -19.55 2.17
CA GLU A 148 -0.78 -19.63 1.95
C GLU A 148 -1.37 -18.37 1.29
N ARG A 149 -0.60 -17.28 1.19
CA ARG A 149 -1.05 -16.04 0.54
C ARG A 149 -1.28 -16.18 -0.96
N GLY A 150 -0.39 -16.87 -1.65
CA GLY A 150 -0.41 -16.99 -3.11
C GLY A 150 0.79 -16.32 -3.79
N GLU A 151 0.75 -16.22 -5.12
CA GLU A 151 1.82 -15.61 -5.88
C GLU A 151 1.76 -14.09 -5.77
N THR A 152 2.83 -13.51 -5.23
CA THR A 152 2.92 -12.08 -4.90
C THR A 152 4.13 -11.46 -5.57
N ALA A 153 4.00 -10.22 -6.05
CA ALA A 153 5.10 -9.41 -6.58
C ALA A 153 4.97 -7.97 -6.09
N VAL A 154 6.11 -7.24 -6.04
CA VAL A 154 6.15 -5.82 -5.65
C VAL A 154 6.97 -5.05 -6.68
N PHE A 155 6.49 -3.87 -7.03
CA PHE A 155 7.02 -3.01 -8.08
C PHE A 155 7.13 -1.56 -7.62
N LYS A 156 7.87 -0.78 -8.42
CA LYS A 156 7.76 0.68 -8.46
C LYS A 156 7.21 1.11 -9.81
N ASP A 157 6.31 2.08 -9.77
CA ASP A 157 5.91 2.79 -10.97
C ASP A 157 7.03 3.73 -11.48
N PRO A 158 6.89 4.42 -12.62
CA PRO A 158 7.89 5.33 -13.15
C PRO A 158 8.25 6.51 -12.23
N GLU A 159 7.37 6.91 -11.30
CA GLU A 159 7.66 7.94 -10.29
C GLU A 159 8.31 7.37 -9.01
N GLY A 160 8.49 6.05 -8.95
CA GLY A 160 9.10 5.36 -7.82
C GLY A 160 8.12 4.96 -6.73
N THR A 161 6.80 5.06 -6.98
CA THR A 161 5.76 4.65 -6.03
C THR A 161 5.68 3.14 -5.95
N LEU A 162 5.72 2.61 -4.71
CA LEU A 162 5.60 1.17 -4.47
C LEU A 162 4.14 0.71 -4.55
N PHE A 163 3.93 -0.41 -5.21
CA PHE A 163 2.68 -1.15 -5.22
C PHE A 163 2.95 -2.65 -5.35
N GLY A 164 2.04 -3.45 -4.86
CA GLY A 164 2.12 -4.89 -4.98
C GLY A 164 0.96 -5.47 -5.77
N VAL A 165 1.14 -6.68 -6.28
CA VAL A 165 0.08 -7.49 -6.88
C VAL A 165 0.08 -8.88 -6.28
N VAL A 166 -1.08 -9.52 -6.29
CA VAL A 166 -1.23 -10.89 -5.79
C VAL A 166 -2.23 -11.68 -6.63
N ARG A 167 -1.89 -12.93 -6.87
CA ARG A 167 -2.84 -13.98 -7.21
C ARG A 167 -3.04 -14.81 -5.96
N SER A 168 -4.07 -14.49 -5.18
CA SER A 168 -4.33 -15.15 -3.90
C SER A 168 -4.58 -16.66 -4.08
N LYS A 169 -4.14 -17.45 -3.11
CA LYS A 169 -4.31 -18.90 -3.15
C LYS A 169 -5.76 -19.33 -2.93
N ASN A 170 -6.44 -18.66 -2.00
CA ASN A 170 -7.77 -19.01 -1.54
C ASN A 170 -8.90 -18.15 -2.14
N GLY A 171 -8.58 -17.26 -3.07
CA GLY A 171 -9.49 -16.25 -3.59
C GLY A 171 -9.34 -14.91 -2.86
N ASP A 172 -10.10 -13.94 -3.31
CA ASP A 172 -10.11 -12.59 -2.75
C ASP A 172 -11.19 -12.46 -1.67
N PRO A 173 -11.07 -11.52 -0.72
CA PRO A 173 -12.13 -11.19 0.23
C PRO A 173 -13.40 -10.74 -0.50
N ALA A 174 -14.53 -10.77 0.18
CA ALA A 174 -15.79 -10.25 -0.35
C ALA A 174 -15.65 -8.76 -0.76
N ASP A 175 -16.31 -8.36 -1.85
CA ASP A 175 -16.29 -7.00 -2.35
C ASP A 175 -17.38 -6.17 -1.68
N TYR A 176 -17.03 -5.45 -0.62
CA TYR A 176 -17.93 -4.58 0.14
C TYR A 176 -17.23 -3.28 0.52
N VAL A 177 -18.01 -2.27 0.88
CA VAL A 177 -17.48 -1.04 1.46
C VAL A 177 -17.06 -1.34 2.90
N GLY A 178 -15.80 -1.11 3.25
CA GLY A 178 -15.27 -1.40 4.58
C GLY A 178 -16.09 -0.78 5.72
N ASP A 179 -16.23 -1.52 6.81
CA ASP A 179 -16.87 -1.08 8.03
C ASP A 179 -16.01 -0.11 8.83
N MET A 180 -16.47 0.30 10.01
CA MET A 180 -15.70 1.18 10.88
C MET A 180 -14.36 0.54 11.25
N ASN A 181 -13.30 1.34 11.14
CA ASN A 181 -11.91 0.95 11.37
C ASN A 181 -11.34 -0.05 10.35
N GLU A 182 -11.99 -0.21 9.20
CA GLU A 182 -11.50 -0.98 8.06
C GLU A 182 -11.07 -0.06 6.91
N TRP A 183 -10.37 -0.64 5.93
CA TRP A 183 -10.01 0.05 4.70
C TRP A 183 -11.25 0.40 3.89
N VAL A 184 -11.36 1.66 3.47
CA VAL A 184 -12.53 2.14 2.71
C VAL A 184 -12.16 2.71 1.34
N TRP A 185 -10.92 3.18 1.17
CA TRP A 185 -10.50 3.84 -0.05
C TRP A 185 -8.99 3.79 -0.24
N LEU A 186 -8.56 4.06 -1.48
CA LEU A 186 -7.15 4.14 -1.86
C LEU A 186 -6.96 5.28 -2.88
N ASP A 187 -6.04 6.21 -2.62
CA ASP A 187 -5.63 7.24 -3.57
C ASP A 187 -4.16 7.11 -3.93
N LEU A 188 -3.85 7.26 -5.20
CA LEU A 188 -2.51 7.58 -5.67
C LEU A 188 -2.34 9.10 -5.72
N TRP A 189 -1.48 9.63 -4.89
CA TRP A 189 -1.02 11.02 -5.00
C TRP A 189 0.23 11.06 -5.87
N THR A 190 0.16 11.72 -7.04
CA THR A 190 1.17 11.67 -8.10
C THR A 190 1.52 13.07 -8.62
N ALA A 191 2.71 13.23 -9.19
CA ALA A 191 3.09 14.46 -9.85
C ALA A 191 2.44 14.61 -11.24
N ASP A 192 2.15 13.49 -11.92
CA ASP A 192 1.60 13.47 -13.28
C ASP A 192 0.47 12.43 -13.39
N VAL A 193 -0.77 12.91 -13.23
CA VAL A 193 -1.97 12.06 -13.29
C VAL A 193 -2.09 11.31 -14.61
N ALA A 194 -1.75 11.97 -15.73
CA ALA A 194 -1.87 11.34 -17.05
C ALA A 194 -0.89 10.18 -17.24
N LYS A 195 0.38 10.35 -16.83
CA LYS A 195 1.38 9.28 -16.89
C LYS A 195 1.06 8.15 -15.91
N ALA A 196 0.63 8.48 -14.70
CA ALA A 196 0.26 7.48 -13.71
C ALA A 196 -0.93 6.64 -14.19
N THR A 197 -2.01 7.26 -14.69
CA THR A 197 -3.17 6.53 -15.22
C THR A 197 -2.81 5.67 -16.40
N GLN A 198 -2.01 6.16 -17.34
CA GLN A 198 -1.51 5.38 -18.49
C GLN A 198 -0.72 4.14 -18.02
N PHE A 199 0.13 4.30 -17.01
CA PHE A 199 0.90 3.20 -16.46
C PHE A 199 -0.02 2.13 -15.84
N TYR A 200 -0.94 2.51 -14.95
CA TYR A 200 -1.83 1.55 -14.27
C TYR A 200 -2.86 0.93 -15.21
N GLN A 201 -3.27 1.62 -16.28
CA GLN A 201 -4.03 1.00 -17.40
C GLN A 201 -3.24 -0.12 -18.07
N ALA A 202 -1.98 0.13 -18.40
CA ALA A 202 -1.14 -0.86 -19.09
C ALA A 202 -0.78 -2.06 -18.22
N VAL A 203 -0.62 -1.85 -16.91
CA VAL A 203 -0.09 -2.84 -15.96
C VAL A 203 -1.18 -3.68 -15.32
N VAL A 204 -2.30 -3.06 -14.92
CA VAL A 204 -3.39 -3.73 -14.20
C VAL A 204 -4.63 -3.91 -15.09
N GLY A 205 -4.74 -3.12 -16.16
CA GLY A 205 -5.91 -3.16 -17.05
C GLY A 205 -7.07 -2.30 -16.59
N TYR A 206 -6.83 -1.26 -15.79
CA TYR A 206 -7.88 -0.33 -15.37
C TYR A 206 -8.46 0.46 -16.55
N GLU A 207 -9.75 0.72 -16.48
CA GLU A 207 -10.38 1.82 -17.19
C GLU A 207 -10.15 3.11 -16.40
N VAL A 208 -10.02 4.25 -17.09
CA VAL A 208 -9.77 5.56 -16.46
C VAL A 208 -10.96 6.48 -16.71
N LEU A 209 -11.55 6.98 -15.63
CA LEU A 209 -12.57 8.01 -15.66
C LEU A 209 -11.98 9.33 -15.15
N PRO A 210 -11.75 10.34 -16.02
CA PRO A 210 -11.31 11.65 -15.57
C PRO A 210 -12.29 12.26 -14.57
N LEU A 211 -11.77 12.90 -13.53
CA LEU A 211 -12.59 13.69 -12.63
C LEU A 211 -12.81 15.08 -13.23
N GLU A 212 -14.07 15.44 -13.42
CA GLU A 212 -14.44 16.82 -13.71
C GLU A 212 -14.27 17.63 -12.42
N GLN A 213 -13.18 18.36 -12.32
CA GLN A 213 -12.90 19.25 -11.19
C GLN A 213 -12.89 20.71 -11.66
N GLU A 214 -13.58 21.57 -10.91
CA GLU A 214 -13.40 23.02 -11.06
C GLU A 214 -12.06 23.40 -10.42
N GLY A 215 -11.08 23.85 -11.26
CA GLY A 215 -9.78 24.33 -10.79
C GLY A 215 -8.57 23.64 -11.42
N PRO A 216 -7.35 24.03 -11.01
CA PRO A 216 -6.11 23.61 -11.70
C PRO A 216 -5.65 22.18 -11.37
N ARG A 217 -6.40 21.41 -10.59
CA ARG A 217 -6.00 20.06 -10.17
C ARG A 217 -6.61 19.01 -11.07
N SER A 218 -5.76 18.16 -11.61
CA SER A 218 -6.20 16.98 -12.34
C SER A 218 -6.42 15.80 -11.39
N GLY A 219 -7.37 14.95 -11.73
CA GLY A 219 -7.65 13.70 -11.04
C GLY A 219 -8.35 12.72 -11.96
N ALA A 220 -8.35 11.47 -11.58
CA ALA A 220 -9.06 10.41 -12.28
C ALA A 220 -9.45 9.29 -11.29
N HIS A 221 -10.43 8.50 -11.68
CA HIS A 221 -10.73 7.23 -11.05
C HIS A 221 -10.18 6.07 -11.89
N LEU A 222 -9.64 5.07 -11.22
CA LEU A 222 -9.31 3.77 -11.79
C LEU A 222 -10.50 2.84 -11.60
N VAL A 223 -10.96 2.24 -12.67
CA VAL A 223 -12.17 1.39 -12.69
C VAL A 223 -11.82 -0.01 -13.14
N SER A 224 -12.37 -1.01 -12.49
CA SER A 224 -12.29 -2.41 -12.89
C SER A 224 -13.57 -3.15 -12.55
N GLY A 225 -14.06 -3.97 -13.48
CA GLY A 225 -15.31 -4.72 -13.31
C GLY A 225 -16.53 -3.83 -13.16
N GLY A 226 -16.52 -2.60 -13.70
CA GLY A 226 -17.60 -1.63 -13.57
C GLY A 226 -17.63 -0.85 -12.24
N TYR A 227 -16.65 -1.05 -11.35
CA TYR A 227 -16.57 -0.39 -10.06
C TYR A 227 -15.34 0.52 -9.98
N VAL A 228 -15.49 1.67 -9.35
CA VAL A 228 -14.36 2.54 -9.00
C VAL A 228 -13.53 1.85 -7.94
N ARG A 229 -12.22 1.68 -8.20
CA ARG A 229 -11.30 0.95 -7.31
C ARG A 229 -10.33 1.84 -6.56
N ALA A 230 -9.96 2.97 -7.17
CA ALA A 230 -9.03 3.93 -6.57
C ALA A 230 -9.17 5.31 -7.20
N GLY A 231 -8.68 6.34 -6.51
CA GLY A 231 -8.44 7.65 -7.05
C GLY A 231 -6.99 7.84 -7.49
N VAL A 232 -6.78 8.69 -8.50
CA VAL A 232 -5.45 9.21 -8.89
C VAL A 232 -5.54 10.72 -8.82
N MET A 233 -4.77 11.33 -7.93
CA MET A 233 -4.89 12.73 -7.56
C MET A 233 -3.57 13.47 -7.76
N GLN A 234 -3.64 14.69 -8.31
CA GLN A 234 -2.48 15.58 -8.37
C GLN A 234 -2.03 15.94 -6.94
N LYS A 235 -0.78 15.66 -6.59
CA LYS A 235 -0.22 16.03 -5.28
C LYS A 235 -0.08 17.54 -5.15
N HIS A 236 -0.18 18.05 -3.92
CA HIS A 236 -0.16 19.47 -3.60
C HIS A 236 1.26 20.07 -3.52
N ASP A 237 2.23 19.29 -3.07
CA ASP A 237 3.62 19.72 -2.93
C ASP A 237 4.48 18.90 -3.88
N GLU A 238 5.07 19.58 -4.86
CA GLU A 238 5.97 18.95 -5.82
C GLU A 238 7.18 18.27 -5.17
N ARG A 239 7.59 18.75 -3.98
CA ARG A 239 8.71 18.18 -3.22
C ARG A 239 8.37 16.89 -2.50
N SER A 240 7.08 16.60 -2.28
CA SER A 240 6.66 15.34 -1.68
C SER A 240 6.83 14.19 -2.69
N SER A 241 7.12 12.99 -2.20
CA SER A 241 7.11 11.78 -3.03
C SER A 241 5.70 11.40 -3.42
N SER A 242 5.54 10.80 -4.60
CA SER A 242 4.28 10.16 -4.98
C SER A 242 4.05 8.94 -4.10
N VAL A 243 2.78 8.67 -3.74
CA VAL A 243 2.44 7.63 -2.76
C VAL A 243 1.03 7.08 -3.00
N TRP A 244 0.89 5.77 -2.88
CA TRP A 244 -0.40 5.13 -2.63
C TRP A 244 -0.77 5.32 -1.15
N LEU A 245 -1.88 5.98 -0.90
CA LEU A 245 -2.39 6.28 0.44
C LEU A 245 -3.70 5.53 0.67
N PRO A 246 -3.71 4.50 1.52
CA PRO A 246 -4.93 3.84 1.93
C PRO A 246 -5.66 4.66 3.00
N TYR A 247 -6.99 4.58 3.01
CA TYR A 247 -7.85 5.28 3.97
C TYR A 247 -8.62 4.29 4.83
N ILE A 248 -8.67 4.56 6.12
CA ILE A 248 -9.45 3.85 7.11
C ILE A 248 -10.74 4.65 7.40
N ARG A 249 -11.88 3.96 7.38
CA ARG A 249 -13.16 4.55 7.77
C ARG A 249 -13.21 4.79 9.27
N VAL A 250 -13.60 6.02 9.67
CA VAL A 250 -13.72 6.39 11.07
C VAL A 250 -15.05 7.10 11.35
N VAL A 251 -15.50 7.04 12.60
CA VAL A 251 -16.73 7.73 13.04
C VAL A 251 -16.52 9.25 13.09
N ASP A 252 -15.35 9.69 13.57
CA ASP A 252 -15.02 11.10 13.82
C ASP A 252 -13.54 11.34 13.49
N ALA A 253 -13.28 11.96 12.34
CA ALA A 253 -11.92 12.19 11.88
C ALA A 253 -11.11 13.11 12.80
N LYS A 254 -11.77 14.08 13.50
CA LYS A 254 -11.08 14.99 14.43
C LYS A 254 -10.63 14.25 15.68
N LYS A 255 -11.53 13.49 16.30
CA LYS A 255 -11.19 12.67 17.48
C LYS A 255 -10.14 11.62 17.16
N THR A 256 -10.22 10.98 15.99
CA THR A 256 -9.22 10.01 15.55
C THR A 256 -7.84 10.67 15.34
N ALA A 257 -7.77 11.86 14.77
CA ALA A 257 -6.53 12.62 14.64
C ALA A 257 -5.93 13.00 16.01
N GLU A 258 -6.78 13.37 17.00
CA GLU A 258 -6.35 13.62 18.37
C GLU A 258 -5.82 12.35 19.04
N ALA A 259 -6.51 11.21 18.87
CA ALA A 259 -6.08 9.92 19.36
C ALA A 259 -4.74 9.49 18.76
N ALA A 260 -4.54 9.73 17.46
CA ALA A 260 -3.28 9.47 16.78
C ALA A 260 -2.11 10.26 17.40
N ARG A 261 -2.29 11.55 17.71
CA ARG A 261 -1.29 12.35 18.42
C ARG A 261 -1.00 11.78 19.83
N ALA A 262 -2.06 11.44 20.56
CA ALA A 262 -1.92 10.88 21.91
C ALA A 262 -1.21 9.53 21.93
N ALA A 263 -1.33 8.74 20.85
CA ALA A 263 -0.66 7.47 20.66
C ALA A 263 0.78 7.59 20.10
N GLY A 264 1.35 8.81 20.03
CA GLY A 264 2.72 9.04 19.57
C GLY A 264 2.89 9.20 18.05
N GLY A 265 1.81 9.18 17.30
CA GLY A 265 1.81 9.46 15.86
C GLY A 265 1.82 10.96 15.53
N LYS A 266 1.71 11.26 14.24
CA LYS A 266 1.66 12.63 13.73
C LYS A 266 0.40 12.85 12.90
N VAL A 267 -0.16 14.07 12.93
CA VAL A 267 -1.15 14.52 11.95
C VAL A 267 -0.39 15.25 10.84
N VAL A 268 -0.40 14.66 9.66
CA VAL A 268 0.29 15.17 8.46
C VAL A 268 -0.59 16.15 7.71
N PHE A 269 -1.89 15.86 7.66
CA PHE A 269 -2.91 16.75 7.12
C PHE A 269 -4.09 16.81 8.10
N GLU A 270 -4.42 18.01 8.54
CA GLU A 270 -5.49 18.23 9.52
C GLU A 270 -6.86 17.85 8.95
N PRO A 271 -7.80 17.39 9.82
CA PRO A 271 -9.15 17.06 9.40
C PRO A 271 -9.82 18.21 8.65
N ALA A 272 -10.13 17.97 7.39
CA ALA A 272 -10.75 18.96 6.50
C ALA A 272 -11.90 18.34 5.72
N GLN A 273 -12.91 19.18 5.41
CA GLN A 273 -14.02 18.77 4.55
C GLN A 273 -13.50 18.59 3.11
N LEU A 274 -13.72 17.41 2.56
CA LEU A 274 -13.47 17.10 1.16
C LEU A 274 -14.73 16.47 0.57
N ASN A 275 -15.41 17.22 -0.30
CA ASN A 275 -16.75 16.85 -0.79
C ASN A 275 -17.71 16.57 0.39
N ARG A 276 -18.29 15.37 0.45
CA ARG A 276 -19.23 14.97 1.50
C ARG A 276 -18.56 14.30 2.72
N SER A 277 -17.24 14.12 2.70
CA SER A 277 -16.46 13.42 3.73
C SER A 277 -15.55 14.38 4.48
N ILE A 278 -15.17 14.05 5.72
CA ILE A 278 -14.07 14.71 6.42
C ILE A 278 -12.88 13.75 6.36
N VAL A 279 -11.76 14.24 5.83
CA VAL A 279 -10.54 13.44 5.67
C VAL A 279 -9.37 14.07 6.43
N ALA A 280 -8.46 13.24 6.92
CA ALA A 280 -7.18 13.67 7.43
C ALA A 280 -6.11 12.65 7.02
N ILE A 281 -4.83 13.03 7.12
CA ILE A 281 -3.71 12.11 6.96
C ILE A 281 -2.94 12.08 8.27
N ILE A 282 -2.77 10.89 8.82
CA ILE A 282 -1.97 10.64 10.02
C ILE A 282 -0.78 9.77 9.64
N ALA A 283 0.26 9.79 10.46
CA ALA A 283 1.37 8.85 10.37
C ALA A 283 1.56 8.18 11.73
N ASP A 284 1.86 6.89 11.71
CA ASP A 284 2.21 6.15 12.92
C ASP A 284 3.58 6.59 13.49
N PRO A 285 4.00 6.13 14.67
CA PRO A 285 5.29 6.51 15.26
C PRO A 285 6.50 6.16 14.39
N THR A 286 6.38 5.18 13.49
CA THR A 286 7.44 4.76 12.55
C THR A 286 7.47 5.60 11.27
N GLY A 287 6.45 6.43 11.06
CA GLY A 287 6.33 7.37 9.97
C GLY A 287 5.47 6.88 8.79
N ALA A 288 4.76 5.76 8.92
CA ALA A 288 3.87 5.26 7.87
C ALA A 288 2.60 6.13 7.75
N PRO A 289 2.36 6.78 6.61
CA PRO A 289 1.16 7.57 6.43
C PRO A 289 -0.06 6.68 6.16
N VAL A 290 -1.21 7.10 6.69
CA VAL A 290 -2.52 6.54 6.39
C VAL A 290 -3.57 7.65 6.40
N GLY A 291 -4.49 7.60 5.47
CA GLY A 291 -5.66 8.46 5.46
C GLY A 291 -6.72 7.97 6.45
N ILE A 292 -7.47 8.87 7.03
CA ILE A 292 -8.70 8.58 7.76
C ILE A 292 -9.85 9.31 7.11
N ALA A 293 -10.98 8.63 6.95
CA ALA A 293 -12.16 9.16 6.28
C ALA A 293 -13.41 8.98 7.13
N GLN A 294 -13.99 10.08 7.53
CA GLN A 294 -15.34 10.13 8.08
C GLN A 294 -16.32 10.31 6.91
N LEU A 295 -16.96 9.23 6.51
CA LEU A 295 -17.95 9.25 5.45
C LEU A 295 -19.26 9.90 5.95
N PRO A 296 -20.08 10.46 5.05
CA PRO A 296 -21.42 10.95 5.42
C PRO A 296 -22.22 9.80 6.02
N ALA A 297 -23.09 10.11 6.97
CA ALA A 297 -24.07 9.14 7.46
C ALA A 297 -24.84 8.60 6.26
N GLN A 298 -24.96 7.25 6.15
CA GLN A 298 -25.85 6.67 5.16
C GLN A 298 -27.25 7.19 5.49
N GLU A 299 -27.85 7.95 4.57
CA GLU A 299 -29.27 8.22 4.66
C GLU A 299 -29.96 6.86 4.64
N ALA A 300 -30.70 6.54 5.71
CA ALA A 300 -31.52 5.36 5.71
C ALA A 300 -32.41 5.44 4.46
N GLN A 301 -32.23 4.54 3.50
CA GLN A 301 -33.14 4.46 2.38
C GLN A 301 -34.52 4.20 2.96
N PRO A 302 -35.54 4.98 2.59
CA PRO A 302 -36.91 4.81 3.08
C PRO A 302 -37.50 3.47 2.69
#